data_734876f4c6d666f2aeef13785919d7fa
#
_entry.id   734876f4c6d666f2aeef13785919d7fa
#
_cell.length_a   1.000
_cell.length_b   1.000
_cell.length_c   1.000
_cell.angle_alpha   90.00
_cell.angle_beta   90.00
_cell.angle_gamma   90.00
#
_symmetry.space_group_name_H-M   'P 1'
#
loop_
_entity.id
_entity.type
_entity.pdbx_description
1 polymer ?
#
loop_
_entity_poly.entity_id
_entity_poly.type
_entity_poly.pdbx_seq_one_letter_code
_entity_poly.pdbx_strand_id
1 'polypeptide(L)'
;MTNIPSFKQYLVEETREVFFTFGRMNPPTIGHGKLMNVMSTKAGRNPYKIYLSQSQDPKKNPLTYEQKVKHTRKMFPKHARNIMMDKKIKTVFDVATSLYDQGYNRVNMVVGADRITEFKTLLEKYNGVQGRHGFYNFEKINIVSAGDRDPDSEGVEGMSASKQRENASKNDFTTFAQGVPSSMSNKDAKRLFNDVRAGMGLKETKQ
;
A
#
# COMPACT_ATOMS: atom_id res chain seq x y z
N MET A 1 -21.86 20.28 -49.39
CA MET A 1 -22.17 20.68 -48.02
C MET A 1 -21.39 19.76 -47.07
N THR A 2 -20.29 20.24 -46.59
CA THR A 2 -19.41 19.51 -45.64
C THR A 2 -20.05 19.55 -44.27
N ASN A 3 -20.47 18.39 -43.78
CA ASN A 3 -21.04 18.22 -42.44
C ASN A 3 -19.93 18.42 -41.42
N ILE A 4 -19.85 19.61 -40.79
CA ILE A 4 -18.93 19.88 -39.68
C ILE A 4 -19.50 19.18 -38.46
N PRO A 5 -18.80 18.17 -37.88
CA PRO A 5 -19.26 17.50 -36.67
C PRO A 5 -19.37 18.52 -35.54
N SER A 6 -20.45 18.49 -34.78
CA SER A 6 -20.65 19.40 -33.65
C SER A 6 -19.55 19.20 -32.62
N PHE A 7 -19.08 20.28 -31.98
CA PHE A 7 -18.04 20.31 -30.94
C PHE A 7 -18.33 19.34 -29.78
N LYS A 8 -19.55 18.91 -29.55
CA LYS A 8 -19.95 17.87 -28.60
C LYS A 8 -19.42 16.46 -28.94
N GLN A 9 -19.05 16.18 -30.17
CA GLN A 9 -18.53 14.87 -30.60
C GLN A 9 -17.02 14.68 -30.30
N TYR A 10 -16.30 15.74 -29.92
CA TYR A 10 -14.87 15.69 -29.61
C TYR A 10 -14.54 15.59 -28.11
N LEU A 11 -15.52 15.72 -27.23
CA LEU A 11 -15.34 15.45 -25.78
C LEU A 11 -15.57 13.96 -25.50
N VAL A 12 -14.75 13.11 -26.09
CA VAL A 12 -14.52 11.79 -25.52
C VAL A 12 -13.67 12.09 -24.26
N GLU A 13 -14.30 12.07 -23.10
CA GLU A 13 -13.58 12.17 -21.83
C GLU A 13 -12.53 11.06 -21.83
N GLU A 14 -11.26 11.46 -21.89
CA GLU A 14 -10.15 10.53 -21.94
C GLU A 14 -10.17 9.71 -20.65
N THR A 15 -10.35 8.40 -20.77
CA THR A 15 -10.33 7.50 -19.63
C THR A 15 -8.96 7.54 -18.98
N ARG A 16 -8.87 8.13 -17.80
CA ARG A 16 -7.66 8.19 -16.99
C ARG A 16 -7.79 7.25 -15.81
N GLU A 17 -7.16 6.11 -15.94
CA GLU A 17 -7.23 5.03 -14.97
C GLU A 17 -5.95 4.94 -14.14
N VAL A 18 -6.08 4.63 -12.85
CA VAL A 18 -4.97 4.42 -11.94
C VAL A 18 -5.22 3.21 -11.05
N PHE A 19 -4.16 2.49 -10.73
CA PHE A 19 -4.16 1.44 -9.74
C PHE A 19 -3.54 1.96 -8.43
N PHE A 20 -4.07 1.56 -7.29
CA PHE A 20 -3.48 1.94 -6.02
C PHE A 20 -3.70 0.89 -4.94
N THR A 21 -2.89 0.97 -3.91
CA THR A 21 -3.12 0.26 -2.65
C THR A 21 -2.88 1.21 -1.48
N PHE A 22 -3.56 0.94 -0.36
CA PHE A 22 -3.37 1.64 0.89
C PHE A 22 -3.26 0.62 2.03
N GLY A 23 -2.14 0.63 2.74
CA GLY A 23 -1.88 -0.37 3.75
C GLY A 23 -0.99 0.10 4.90
N ARG A 24 -1.00 -0.67 6.00
CA ARG A 24 -0.18 -0.37 7.19
C ARG A 24 1.30 -0.66 6.99
N MET A 25 1.63 -1.84 6.44
CA MET A 25 3.00 -2.31 6.18
C MET A 25 3.94 -2.01 7.36
N ASN A 26 3.60 -2.48 8.54
CA ASN A 26 4.31 -2.14 9.77
C ASN A 26 4.69 -3.36 10.62
N PRO A 27 5.84 -3.99 10.30
CA PRO A 27 6.77 -3.68 9.21
C PRO A 27 6.29 -4.19 7.84
N PRO A 28 6.92 -3.75 6.73
CA PRO A 28 6.76 -4.38 5.42
C PRO A 28 7.29 -5.83 5.46
N THR A 29 6.68 -6.71 4.65
CA THR A 29 7.03 -8.13 4.56
C THR A 29 6.98 -8.61 3.10
N ILE A 30 7.52 -9.80 2.82
CA ILE A 30 7.44 -10.43 1.49
C ILE A 30 5.99 -10.48 0.96
N GLY A 31 5.00 -10.75 1.82
CA GLY A 31 3.60 -10.75 1.42
C GLY A 31 3.09 -9.42 0.84
N HIS A 32 3.62 -8.30 1.34
CA HIS A 32 3.33 -7.00 0.74
C HIS A 32 3.94 -6.85 -0.65
N GLY A 33 5.12 -7.45 -0.88
CA GLY A 33 5.75 -7.50 -2.21
C GLY A 33 4.91 -8.25 -3.23
N LYS A 34 4.28 -9.37 -2.84
CA LYS A 34 3.34 -10.10 -3.71
C LYS A 34 2.18 -9.20 -4.14
N LEU A 35 1.55 -8.48 -3.21
CA LEU A 35 0.48 -7.53 -3.52
C LEU A 35 0.94 -6.46 -4.50
N MET A 36 2.12 -5.88 -4.30
CA MET A 36 2.69 -4.86 -5.20
C MET A 36 2.96 -5.42 -6.60
N ASN A 37 3.46 -6.66 -6.70
CA ASN A 37 3.70 -7.33 -7.98
C ASN A 37 2.37 -7.58 -8.72
N VAL A 38 1.35 -8.11 -8.04
CA VAL A 38 0.02 -8.30 -8.63
C VAL A 38 -0.55 -6.98 -9.14
N MET A 39 -0.45 -5.92 -8.34
CA MET A 39 -0.91 -4.58 -8.74
C MET A 39 -0.15 -4.08 -9.97
N SER A 40 1.17 -4.17 -10.00
CA SER A 40 1.98 -3.76 -11.14
C SER A 40 1.62 -4.54 -12.41
N THR A 41 1.38 -5.85 -12.30
CA THR A 41 0.98 -6.69 -13.44
C THR A 41 -0.41 -6.31 -13.95
N LYS A 42 -1.39 -6.13 -13.04
CA LYS A 42 -2.76 -5.72 -13.41
C LYS A 42 -2.83 -4.29 -13.97
N ALA A 43 -1.99 -3.41 -13.50
CA ALA A 43 -1.91 -2.04 -14.00
C ALA A 43 -1.40 -1.98 -15.46
N GLY A 44 -0.51 -2.89 -15.85
CA GLY A 44 0.05 -2.92 -17.20
C GLY A 44 0.76 -1.61 -17.54
N ARG A 45 0.18 -0.81 -18.42
CA ARG A 45 0.70 0.52 -18.81
C ARG A 45 0.12 1.66 -17.97
N ASN A 46 -0.96 1.40 -17.22
CA ASN A 46 -1.56 2.41 -16.35
C ASN A 46 -0.64 2.72 -15.16
N PRO A 47 -0.65 3.95 -14.64
CA PRO A 47 0.07 4.29 -13.44
C PRO A 47 -0.45 3.49 -12.23
N TYR A 48 0.47 3.17 -11.31
CA TYR A 48 0.08 2.61 -10.01
C TYR A 48 0.80 3.32 -8.88
N LYS A 49 0.14 3.42 -7.73
CA LYS A 49 0.62 4.15 -6.55
C LYS A 49 0.42 3.34 -5.27
N ILE A 50 1.42 3.32 -4.42
CA ILE A 50 1.45 2.58 -3.15
C ILE A 50 1.46 3.59 -2.02
N TYR A 51 0.39 3.63 -1.23
CA TYR A 51 0.26 4.52 -0.09
C TYR A 51 0.36 3.74 1.21
N LEU A 52 1.09 4.30 2.16
CA LEU A 52 1.28 3.73 3.49
C LEU A 52 0.53 4.56 4.53
N SER A 53 -0.18 3.89 5.44
CA SER A 53 -0.85 4.59 6.54
C SER A 53 0.18 5.29 7.45
N GLN A 54 -0.24 6.35 8.11
CA GLN A 54 0.59 7.10 9.05
C GLN A 54 0.38 6.66 10.51
N SER A 55 -0.43 5.60 10.73
CA SER A 55 -0.65 5.06 12.07
C SER A 55 0.68 4.65 12.71
N GLN A 56 0.87 5.06 13.95
CA GLN A 56 2.01 4.72 14.78
C GLN A 56 1.56 4.41 16.21
N ASP A 57 1.96 3.26 16.71
CA ASP A 57 1.81 2.82 18.10
C ASP A 57 2.81 1.68 18.40
N PRO A 58 3.23 1.49 19.66
CA PRO A 58 4.24 0.48 20.02
C PRO A 58 3.79 -0.97 19.74
N LYS A 59 2.48 -1.27 19.73
CA LYS A 59 1.98 -2.66 19.66
C LYS A 59 1.82 -3.14 18.22
N LYS A 60 1.16 -2.33 17.37
CA LYS A 60 0.74 -2.75 16.02
C LYS A 60 1.46 -1.98 14.91
N ASN A 61 1.94 -0.77 15.21
CA ASN A 61 2.54 0.13 14.23
C ASN A 61 3.84 0.79 14.77
N PRO A 62 4.89 -0.02 15.08
CA PRO A 62 6.10 0.50 15.73
C PRO A 62 6.91 1.47 14.87
N LEU A 63 6.90 1.31 13.54
CA LEU A 63 7.66 2.20 12.66
C LEU A 63 6.96 3.53 12.44
N THR A 64 7.70 4.62 12.41
CA THR A 64 7.22 5.92 11.94
C THR A 64 6.86 5.86 10.45
N TYR A 65 6.12 6.85 9.96
CA TYR A 65 5.78 6.93 8.54
C TYR A 65 7.01 6.98 7.63
N GLU A 66 7.99 7.80 7.99
CA GLU A 66 9.25 7.93 7.26
C GLU A 66 10.05 6.62 7.24
N GLN A 67 10.15 5.93 8.38
CA GLN A 67 10.81 4.63 8.48
C GLN A 67 10.10 3.60 7.58
N LYS A 68 8.76 3.55 7.62
CA LYS A 68 7.98 2.66 6.74
C LYS A 68 8.28 2.89 5.28
N VAL A 69 8.17 4.13 4.81
CA VAL A 69 8.45 4.46 3.40
C VAL A 69 9.89 4.09 3.03
N LYS A 70 10.87 4.45 3.85
CA LYS A 70 12.28 4.14 3.63
C LYS A 70 12.55 2.64 3.52
N HIS A 71 12.05 1.86 4.49
CA HIS A 71 12.25 0.41 4.50
C HIS A 71 11.50 -0.28 3.37
N THR A 72 10.27 0.15 3.06
CA THR A 72 9.50 -0.41 1.95
C THR A 72 10.17 -0.16 0.61
N ARG A 73 10.70 1.04 0.37
CA ARG A 73 11.46 1.35 -0.86
C ARG A 73 12.73 0.54 -1.00
N LYS A 74 13.45 0.31 0.11
CA LYS A 74 14.65 -0.53 0.11
C LYS A 74 14.32 -2.01 -0.11
N MET A 75 13.23 -2.48 0.49
CA MET A 75 12.78 -3.86 0.38
C MET A 75 12.28 -4.18 -1.02
N PHE A 76 11.65 -3.22 -1.68
CA PHE A 76 11.03 -3.39 -3.01
C PHE A 76 11.52 -2.33 -4.01
N PRO A 77 12.79 -2.37 -4.43
CA PRO A 77 13.38 -1.36 -5.29
C PRO A 77 12.66 -1.20 -6.63
N LYS A 78 12.11 -2.28 -7.19
CA LYS A 78 11.27 -2.26 -8.40
C LYS A 78 10.07 -1.32 -8.27
N HIS A 79 9.50 -1.19 -7.08
CA HIS A 79 8.33 -0.37 -6.80
C HIS A 79 8.66 0.96 -6.13
N ALA A 80 9.94 1.26 -5.87
CA ALA A 80 10.36 2.38 -5.02
C ALA A 80 9.81 3.75 -5.46
N ARG A 81 9.73 3.99 -6.77
CA ARG A 81 9.19 5.24 -7.35
C ARG A 81 7.68 5.38 -7.16
N ASN A 82 6.98 4.27 -7.01
CA ASN A 82 5.52 4.20 -6.89
C ASN A 82 5.07 4.17 -5.42
N ILE A 83 6.01 4.02 -4.47
CA ILE A 83 5.76 4.15 -3.03
C ILE A 83 5.74 5.63 -2.69
N MET A 84 4.53 6.13 -2.45
CA MET A 84 4.30 7.55 -2.22
C MET A 84 4.78 7.97 -0.83
N MET A 85 5.26 9.21 -0.72
CA MET A 85 5.56 9.85 0.55
C MET A 85 4.87 11.21 0.56
N ASP A 86 3.67 11.24 1.16
CA ASP A 86 2.87 12.44 1.30
C ASP A 86 2.22 12.46 2.68
N LYS A 87 2.63 13.41 3.52
CA LYS A 87 2.13 13.56 4.89
C LYS A 87 0.67 14.01 4.98
N LYS A 88 0.10 14.51 3.89
CA LYS A 88 -1.32 14.88 3.83
C LYS A 88 -2.23 13.66 3.69
N ILE A 89 -1.74 12.59 3.11
CA ILE A 89 -2.49 11.34 2.86
C ILE A 89 -2.42 10.46 4.12
N LYS A 90 -3.47 10.45 4.93
CA LYS A 90 -3.56 9.67 6.18
C LYS A 90 -4.55 8.51 6.09
N THR A 91 -5.55 8.63 5.24
CA THR A 91 -6.66 7.69 5.09
C THR A 91 -6.83 7.28 3.62
N VAL A 92 -7.60 6.23 3.37
CA VAL A 92 -7.98 5.82 2.02
C VAL A 92 -8.81 6.89 1.30
N PHE A 93 -9.55 7.70 2.04
CA PHE A 93 -10.31 8.80 1.48
C PHE A 93 -9.41 9.93 0.97
N ASP A 94 -8.33 10.24 1.72
CA ASP A 94 -7.34 11.23 1.25
C ASP A 94 -6.68 10.73 -0.04
N VAL A 95 -6.44 9.41 -0.16
CA VAL A 95 -5.95 8.81 -1.42
C VAL A 95 -6.97 9.04 -2.53
N ALA A 96 -8.25 8.69 -2.31
CA ALA A 96 -9.30 8.82 -3.32
C ALA A 96 -9.45 10.29 -3.78
N THR A 97 -9.55 11.22 -2.84
CA THR A 97 -9.60 12.66 -3.14
C THR A 97 -8.39 13.12 -3.94
N SER A 98 -7.18 12.76 -3.50
CA SER A 98 -5.95 13.15 -4.19
C SER A 98 -5.85 12.56 -5.61
N LEU A 99 -6.34 11.34 -5.84
CA LEU A 99 -6.38 10.76 -7.18
C LEU A 99 -7.42 11.44 -8.08
N TYR A 100 -8.56 11.80 -7.52
CA TYR A 100 -9.60 12.55 -8.23
C TYR A 100 -9.10 13.95 -8.63
N ASP A 101 -8.46 14.67 -7.71
CA ASP A 101 -7.85 15.99 -7.97
C ASP A 101 -6.73 15.93 -9.03
N GLN A 102 -6.08 14.79 -9.21
CA GLN A 102 -5.10 14.54 -10.27
C GLN A 102 -5.77 14.23 -11.63
N GLY A 103 -7.10 14.22 -11.69
CA GLY A 103 -7.89 14.03 -12.91
C GLY A 103 -8.07 12.57 -13.31
N TYR A 104 -7.86 11.61 -12.41
CA TYR A 104 -8.26 10.22 -12.66
C TYR A 104 -9.77 10.09 -12.53
N ASN A 105 -10.42 9.44 -13.50
CA ASN A 105 -11.86 9.16 -13.48
C ASN A 105 -12.19 7.69 -13.20
N ARG A 106 -11.17 6.80 -13.22
CA ARG A 106 -11.32 5.38 -12.85
C ARG A 106 -10.21 4.93 -11.91
N VAL A 107 -10.59 4.23 -10.85
CA VAL A 107 -9.65 3.75 -9.86
C VAL A 107 -9.79 2.25 -9.62
N ASN A 108 -8.66 1.57 -9.46
CA ASN A 108 -8.57 0.16 -9.12
C ASN A 108 -7.77 0.03 -7.82
N MET A 109 -8.44 -0.25 -6.72
CA MET A 109 -7.77 -0.50 -5.45
C MET A 109 -7.41 -1.99 -5.35
N VAL A 110 -6.14 -2.29 -5.16
CA VAL A 110 -5.66 -3.68 -4.99
C VAL A 110 -5.46 -3.95 -3.51
N VAL A 111 -6.13 -5.00 -3.02
CA VAL A 111 -6.14 -5.39 -1.60
C VAL A 111 -6.06 -6.91 -1.45
N GLY A 112 -5.80 -7.41 -0.23
CA GLY A 112 -6.01 -8.82 0.10
C GLY A 112 -7.49 -9.19 -0.01
N ALA A 113 -7.80 -10.45 -0.34
CA ALA A 113 -9.18 -10.90 -0.57
C ALA A 113 -10.11 -10.63 0.63
N ASP A 114 -9.57 -10.70 1.85
CA ASP A 114 -10.27 -10.43 3.10
C ASP A 114 -10.78 -8.98 3.27
N ARG A 115 -10.32 -8.06 2.42
CA ARG A 115 -10.62 -6.61 2.54
C ARG A 115 -11.48 -6.06 1.40
N ILE A 116 -11.84 -6.87 0.42
CA ILE A 116 -12.54 -6.43 -0.79
C ILE A 116 -13.88 -5.77 -0.44
N THR A 117 -14.73 -6.48 0.31
CA THR A 117 -16.08 -6.00 0.65
C THR A 117 -16.03 -4.72 1.47
N GLU A 118 -15.11 -4.64 2.44
CA GLU A 118 -14.95 -3.45 3.27
C GLU A 118 -14.62 -2.22 2.43
N PHE A 119 -13.58 -2.29 1.61
CA PHE A 119 -13.14 -1.12 0.82
C PHE A 119 -14.12 -0.78 -0.30
N LYS A 120 -14.77 -1.78 -0.91
CA LYS A 120 -15.83 -1.55 -1.89
C LYS A 120 -16.97 -0.72 -1.30
N THR A 121 -17.56 -1.23 -0.24
CA THR A 121 -18.66 -0.54 0.46
C THR A 121 -18.25 0.86 0.90
N LEU A 122 -17.03 0.99 1.45
CA LEU A 122 -16.53 2.26 1.97
C LEU A 122 -16.36 3.31 0.87
N LEU A 123 -15.67 2.97 -0.22
CA LEU A 123 -15.36 3.92 -1.29
C LEU A 123 -16.59 4.26 -2.13
N GLU A 124 -17.47 3.28 -2.41
CA GLU A 124 -18.71 3.51 -3.17
C GLU A 124 -19.69 4.39 -2.39
N LYS A 125 -19.80 4.20 -1.06
CA LYS A 125 -20.70 4.98 -0.19
C LYS A 125 -20.44 6.49 -0.25
N TYR A 126 -19.17 6.88 -0.38
CA TYR A 126 -18.76 8.29 -0.36
C TYR A 126 -18.43 8.84 -1.75
N ASN A 127 -18.61 8.05 -2.81
CA ASN A 127 -18.44 8.52 -4.18
C ASN A 127 -19.54 9.54 -4.54
N GLY A 128 -19.13 10.74 -4.95
CA GLY A 128 -20.04 11.85 -5.22
C GLY A 128 -20.54 12.59 -3.95
N VAL A 129 -20.02 12.27 -2.76
CA VAL A 129 -20.44 12.89 -1.49
C VAL A 129 -19.35 13.80 -0.94
N GLN A 130 -19.68 15.09 -0.77
CA GLN A 130 -18.80 16.03 -0.09
C GLN A 130 -18.76 15.75 1.40
N GLY A 131 -17.57 15.61 1.98
CA GLY A 131 -17.38 15.31 3.39
C GLY A 131 -16.10 15.93 3.97
N ARG A 132 -15.81 15.60 5.24
CA ARG A 132 -14.56 16.04 5.90
C ARG A 132 -13.30 15.51 5.22
N HIS A 133 -13.43 14.40 4.47
CA HIS A 133 -12.36 13.79 3.69
C HIS A 133 -12.11 14.47 2.35
N GLY A 134 -12.87 15.52 1.99
CA GLY A 134 -12.90 16.13 0.68
C GLY A 134 -14.00 15.56 -0.21
N PHE A 135 -13.77 15.60 -1.52
CA PHE A 135 -14.71 15.15 -2.55
C PHE A 135 -13.99 14.29 -3.58
N TYR A 136 -14.62 13.22 -4.02
CA TYR A 136 -14.27 12.47 -5.22
C TYR A 136 -15.54 11.93 -5.87
N ASN A 137 -15.52 11.83 -7.19
CA ASN A 137 -16.63 11.29 -7.97
C ASN A 137 -16.09 10.53 -9.18
N PHE A 138 -15.67 9.29 -8.94
CA PHE A 138 -15.14 8.43 -9.99
C PHE A 138 -16.28 7.81 -10.80
N GLU A 139 -16.11 7.67 -12.12
CA GLU A 139 -16.99 6.90 -13.00
C GLU A 139 -16.99 5.41 -12.63
N LYS A 140 -15.83 4.92 -12.17
CA LYS A 140 -15.67 3.52 -11.81
C LYS A 140 -14.68 3.34 -10.66
N ILE A 141 -15.14 2.58 -9.67
CA ILE A 141 -14.32 2.12 -8.54
C ILE A 141 -14.28 0.60 -8.59
N ASN A 142 -13.11 0.01 -8.82
CA ASN A 142 -12.92 -1.42 -8.78
C ASN A 142 -12.07 -1.77 -7.55
N ILE A 143 -12.46 -2.81 -6.82
CA ILE A 143 -11.64 -3.42 -5.80
C ILE A 143 -11.16 -4.77 -6.32
N VAL A 144 -9.85 -4.93 -6.38
CA VAL A 144 -9.18 -6.05 -7.05
C VAL A 144 -8.44 -6.87 -6.01
N SER A 145 -8.68 -8.19 -6.02
CA SER A 145 -7.94 -9.11 -5.16
C SER A 145 -6.49 -9.26 -5.61
N ALA A 146 -5.58 -9.19 -4.65
CA ALA A 146 -4.19 -9.60 -4.81
C ALA A 146 -3.98 -11.11 -4.55
N GLY A 147 -5.06 -11.86 -4.35
CA GLY A 147 -5.07 -13.25 -3.92
C GLY A 147 -5.31 -13.40 -2.42
N ASP A 148 -5.53 -14.63 -2.01
CA ASP A 148 -5.72 -14.98 -0.61
C ASP A 148 -4.41 -14.83 0.15
N ARG A 149 -4.54 -14.40 1.40
CA ARG A 149 -3.50 -14.62 2.39
C ARG A 149 -3.73 -16.01 2.95
N ASP A 150 -2.76 -16.88 2.79
CA ASP A 150 -2.73 -18.09 3.56
C ASP A 150 -2.04 -17.78 4.91
N PRO A 151 -2.80 -17.54 6.00
CA PRO A 151 -2.22 -17.27 7.31
C PRO A 151 -1.55 -18.53 7.89
N ASP A 152 -1.90 -19.71 7.38
CA ASP A 152 -1.43 -21.01 7.85
C ASP A 152 -0.28 -21.55 6.98
N SER A 153 0.10 -20.84 5.90
CA SER A 153 1.26 -21.24 5.11
C SER A 153 2.51 -21.25 5.98
N GLU A 154 3.11 -22.42 6.10
CA GLU A 154 4.41 -22.55 6.76
C GLU A 154 5.51 -21.93 5.90
N GLY A 155 6.47 -21.26 6.55
CA GLY A 155 7.63 -20.68 5.90
C GLY A 155 7.47 -19.21 5.49
N VAL A 156 8.25 -18.82 4.48
CA VAL A 156 8.44 -17.42 4.05
C VAL A 156 7.14 -16.77 3.55
N GLU A 157 6.22 -17.55 2.99
CA GLU A 157 4.95 -17.06 2.44
C GLU A 157 3.95 -16.65 3.52
N GLY A 158 3.97 -17.32 4.67
CA GLY A 158 3.12 -17.02 5.83
C GLY A 158 3.63 -15.93 6.75
N MET A 159 4.76 -15.28 6.44
CA MET A 159 5.34 -14.27 7.30
C MET A 159 4.53 -12.96 7.29
N SER A 160 3.66 -12.81 8.25
CA SER A 160 2.85 -11.60 8.45
C SER A 160 3.61 -10.52 9.23
N ALA A 161 3.14 -9.26 9.13
CA ALA A 161 3.68 -8.18 9.97
C ALA A 161 3.54 -8.45 11.48
N SER A 162 2.52 -9.22 11.88
CA SER A 162 2.34 -9.64 13.28
C SER A 162 3.41 -10.62 13.72
N LYS A 163 3.70 -11.66 12.92
CA LYS A 163 4.81 -12.60 13.17
C LYS A 163 6.16 -11.87 13.22
N GLN A 164 6.37 -10.88 12.33
CA GLN A 164 7.59 -10.06 12.34
C GLN A 164 7.76 -9.27 13.64
N ARG A 165 6.68 -8.63 14.14
CA ARG A 165 6.74 -7.93 15.43
C ARG A 165 6.97 -8.89 16.59
N GLU A 166 6.38 -10.07 16.56
CA GLU A 166 6.62 -11.13 17.55
C GLU A 166 8.09 -11.55 17.57
N ASN A 167 8.70 -11.85 16.40
CA ASN A 167 10.11 -12.19 16.30
C ASN A 167 10.99 -11.05 16.81
N ALA A 168 10.65 -9.81 16.47
CA ALA A 168 11.35 -8.63 17.00
C ALA A 168 11.25 -8.53 18.52
N SER A 169 10.09 -8.84 19.12
CA SER A 169 9.91 -8.83 20.58
C SER A 169 10.75 -9.89 21.28
N LYS A 170 10.88 -11.06 20.67
CA LYS A 170 11.72 -12.19 21.15
C LYS A 170 13.21 -11.99 20.87
N ASN A 171 13.62 -10.90 20.25
CA ASN A 171 14.98 -10.65 19.76
C ASN A 171 15.50 -11.72 18.78
N ASP A 172 14.60 -12.38 18.05
CA ASP A 172 14.92 -13.40 17.06
C ASP A 172 15.10 -12.75 15.67
N PHE A 173 16.31 -12.30 15.41
CA PHE A 173 16.64 -11.74 14.10
C PHE A 173 16.66 -12.78 12.98
N THR A 174 17.05 -14.02 13.28
CA THR A 174 17.15 -15.11 12.29
C THR A 174 15.79 -15.38 11.64
N THR A 175 14.77 -15.60 12.46
CA THR A 175 13.41 -15.80 11.97
C THR A 175 12.81 -14.52 11.35
N PHE A 176 13.12 -13.35 11.94
CA PHE A 176 12.71 -12.06 11.36
C PHE A 176 13.25 -11.88 9.93
N ALA A 177 14.52 -12.22 9.70
CA ALA A 177 15.15 -12.09 8.38
C ALA A 177 14.51 -12.96 7.29
N GLN A 178 13.81 -14.04 7.64
CA GLN A 178 13.06 -14.86 6.71
C GLN A 178 11.84 -14.13 6.11
N GLY A 179 11.32 -13.13 6.79
CA GLY A 179 10.17 -12.34 6.31
C GLY A 179 10.52 -11.17 5.40
N VAL A 180 11.82 -10.99 5.08
CA VAL A 180 12.29 -10.00 4.11
C VAL A 180 12.82 -10.69 2.86
N PRO A 181 12.71 -10.07 1.66
CA PRO A 181 13.21 -10.69 0.43
C PRO A 181 14.73 -10.78 0.42
N SER A 182 15.27 -11.81 -0.25
CA SER A 182 16.72 -12.04 -0.39
C SER A 182 17.46 -10.88 -1.07
N SER A 183 16.75 -10.03 -1.81
CA SER A 183 17.30 -8.81 -2.41
C SER A 183 17.64 -7.72 -1.38
N MET A 184 17.12 -7.81 -0.16
CA MET A 184 17.44 -6.87 0.93
C MET A 184 18.74 -7.29 1.61
N SER A 185 19.71 -6.37 1.71
CA SER A 185 20.98 -6.67 2.39
C SER A 185 20.75 -7.04 3.87
N ASN A 186 21.61 -7.91 4.43
CA ASN A 186 21.55 -8.27 5.85
C ASN A 186 21.67 -7.03 6.75
N LYS A 187 22.49 -6.04 6.36
CA LYS A 187 22.60 -4.76 7.07
C LYS A 187 21.28 -3.98 7.11
N ASP A 188 20.54 -3.93 5.99
CA ASP A 188 19.26 -3.24 5.94
C ASP A 188 18.16 -4.02 6.67
N ALA A 189 18.18 -5.35 6.59
CA ALA A 189 17.28 -6.21 7.39
C ALA A 189 17.51 -6.02 8.90
N LYS A 190 18.77 -5.96 9.34
CA LYS A 190 19.12 -5.70 10.77
C LYS A 190 18.67 -4.29 11.20
N ARG A 191 18.81 -3.30 10.32
CA ARG A 191 18.30 -1.94 10.59
C ARG A 191 16.79 -1.92 10.74
N LEU A 192 16.05 -2.59 9.85
CA LEU A 192 14.61 -2.72 9.95
C LEU A 192 14.20 -3.40 11.27
N PHE A 193 14.87 -4.48 11.63
CA PHE A 193 14.65 -5.19 12.88
C PHE A 193 14.85 -4.29 14.10
N ASN A 194 15.94 -3.54 14.15
CA ASN A 194 16.25 -2.61 15.25
C ASN A 194 15.23 -1.46 15.31
N ASP A 195 14.84 -0.89 14.16
CA ASP A 195 13.83 0.17 14.10
C ASP A 195 12.47 -0.33 14.63
N VAL A 196 12.08 -1.58 14.28
CA VAL A 196 10.86 -2.21 14.81
C VAL A 196 10.96 -2.38 16.33
N ARG A 197 12.07 -2.91 16.85
CA ARG A 197 12.29 -3.08 18.30
C ARG A 197 12.25 -1.74 19.04
N ALA A 198 12.96 -0.74 18.53
CA ALA A 198 12.97 0.61 19.11
C ALA A 198 11.55 1.22 19.15
N GLY A 199 10.78 1.09 18.06
CA GLY A 199 9.40 1.56 18.00
C GLY A 199 8.44 0.80 18.93
N MET A 200 8.78 -0.45 19.30
CA MET A 200 8.09 -1.22 20.34
C MET A 200 8.51 -0.85 21.77
N GLY A 201 9.47 0.09 21.94
CA GLY A 201 10.01 0.47 23.24
C GLY A 201 11.01 -0.55 23.82
N LEU A 202 11.53 -1.46 22.99
CA LEU A 202 12.48 -2.48 23.39
C LEU A 202 13.92 -1.95 23.25
N LYS A 203 14.76 -2.16 24.26
CA LYS A 203 16.16 -1.71 24.25
C LYS A 203 16.96 -2.44 23.18
N GLU A 204 17.91 -1.74 22.56
CA GLU A 204 18.94 -2.38 21.74
C GLU A 204 19.73 -3.35 22.62
N THR A 205 19.82 -4.60 22.19
CA THR A 205 20.75 -5.54 22.80
C THR A 205 22.14 -5.18 22.29
N LYS A 206 22.96 -4.58 23.12
CA LYS A 206 24.40 -4.43 22.83
C LYS A 206 24.94 -5.85 22.65
N GLN A 207 25.33 -6.21 21.47
CA GLN A 207 26.26 -7.33 21.21
C GLN A 207 27.67 -6.84 21.33
#